data_22d602e5c87671f26594775f7f9f0d92
#
_entry.id   22d602e5c87671f26594775f7f9f0d92
#
_cell.length_a   1.000
_cell.length_b   1.000
_cell.length_c   1.000
_cell.angle_alpha   90.00
_cell.angle_beta   90.00
_cell.angle_gamma   90.00
#
_symmetry.space_group_name_H-M   'P 1'
#
loop_
_entity.id
_entity.type
_entity.pdbx_description
1 polymer ?
#
loop_
_entity_poly.entity_id
_entity_poly.type
_entity_poly.pdbx_seq_one_letter_code
_entity_poly.pdbx_strand_id
1 'polypeptide(L)'
;MRQLITCILSLCLWGTAAAAPGFSSASLGGGETTHFKAEEVISFAKKVERTLASKGAHVAILARMGRPLSEMPPGMHFTHVAFVVYSQIQTADGRTLPGYSIYNLYQYDDHPDKSRLMQDYPVDFFSGVAQMEAGILIPSAELQQRLIKVIASPAYASLHEPRYSVIANPYNEGRQNCTEFTLDVINAAIYQTSDIQQLKQVAQKYFVAQAVEVNPFKLILGSMFSAEVATTDHPTKPVTATFERISDYLLKYDQGAEVLTVTP
;
A
#
# COMPACT_ATOMS: atom_id res chain seq x y z
N MET A 1 53.22 35.48 34.93
CA MET A 1 51.92 34.83 35.10
C MET A 1 51.36 34.61 33.69
N ARG A 2 51.43 33.38 33.15
CA ARG A 2 50.86 32.97 31.86
C ARG A 2 49.57 32.23 32.10
N GLN A 3 48.45 32.80 31.68
CA GLN A 3 47.16 32.13 31.74
C GLN A 3 47.04 31.16 30.52
N LEU A 4 46.89 29.88 30.82
CA LEU A 4 46.54 28.86 29.84
C LEU A 4 45.00 28.91 29.64
N ILE A 5 44.60 29.24 28.42
CA ILE A 5 43.21 29.12 27.97
C ILE A 5 43.01 27.71 27.44
N THR A 6 42.26 26.89 28.17
CA THR A 6 41.88 25.56 27.77
C THR A 6 40.62 25.66 26.89
N CYS A 7 40.77 25.50 25.58
CA CYS A 7 39.65 25.34 24.67
C CYS A 7 39.04 23.92 24.81
N ILE A 8 37.84 23.84 25.36
CA ILE A 8 37.05 22.61 25.35
C ILE A 8 36.35 22.52 23.99
N LEU A 9 36.84 21.61 23.14
CA LEU A 9 36.14 21.25 21.90
C LEU A 9 34.94 20.37 22.25
N SER A 10 33.73 20.92 22.19
CA SER A 10 32.49 20.15 22.27
C SER A 10 32.28 19.45 20.92
N LEU A 11 32.56 18.15 20.86
CA LEU A 11 32.13 17.30 19.73
C LEU A 11 30.62 17.13 19.81
N CYS A 12 29.89 17.88 18.99
CA CYS A 12 28.49 17.57 18.69
C CYS A 12 28.44 16.32 17.81
N LEU A 13 28.20 15.17 18.40
CA LEU A 13 27.78 13.96 17.67
C LEU A 13 26.41 14.22 17.08
N TRP A 14 26.37 14.59 15.82
CA TRP A 14 25.16 14.58 15.03
C TRP A 14 24.88 13.11 14.70
N GLY A 15 24.10 12.46 15.52
CA GLY A 15 23.48 11.19 15.18
C GLY A 15 22.50 11.45 14.05
N THR A 16 22.79 10.97 12.85
CA THR A 16 21.80 10.87 11.78
C THR A 16 20.79 9.82 12.24
N ALA A 17 19.63 10.26 12.72
CA ALA A 17 18.48 9.39 12.89
C ALA A 17 18.10 8.92 11.48
N ALA A 18 18.43 7.68 11.14
CA ALA A 18 17.88 7.03 9.97
C ALA A 18 16.35 6.98 10.17
N ALA A 19 15.60 7.63 9.30
CA ALA A 19 14.14 7.54 9.32
C ALA A 19 13.78 6.06 9.11
N ALA A 20 12.95 5.52 10.01
CA ALA A 20 12.42 4.17 9.82
C ALA A 20 11.61 4.14 8.51
N PRO A 21 11.70 3.06 7.70
CA PRO A 21 10.92 2.94 6.48
C PRO A 21 9.44 3.13 6.78
N GLY A 22 8.75 3.92 5.96
CA GLY A 22 7.32 4.19 6.09
C GLY A 22 6.47 2.92 5.95
N PHE A 23 5.22 2.98 6.38
CA PHE A 23 4.27 1.86 6.39
C PHE A 23 4.06 1.25 5.00
N SER A 24 4.18 2.07 3.97
CA SER A 24 3.89 1.74 2.57
C SER A 24 4.99 2.25 1.64
N SER A 25 6.26 2.25 2.09
CA SER A 25 7.34 2.75 1.25
C SER A 25 7.85 1.71 0.25
N ALA A 26 8.41 2.21 -0.87
CA ALA A 26 9.06 1.39 -1.87
C ALA A 26 10.50 1.01 -1.50
N SER A 27 11.07 1.62 -0.45
CA SER A 27 12.47 1.40 -0.07
C SER A 27 12.67 0.04 0.56
N LEU A 28 12.64 -0.91 -0.30
CA LEU A 28 12.86 -2.31 0.02
C LEU A 28 14.33 -2.70 -0.09
N GLY A 29 15.19 -1.78 -0.46
CA GLY A 29 16.56 -2.10 -0.80
C GLY A 29 17.65 -1.18 -0.26
N GLY A 30 17.29 -0.12 0.44
CA GLY A 30 18.26 0.95 0.78
C GLY A 30 18.82 0.90 2.20
N GLY A 31 18.33 0.09 3.08
CA GLY A 31 18.76 0.11 4.49
C GLY A 31 18.26 -1.06 5.29
N GLU A 32 19.16 -1.94 5.57
CA GLU A 32 19.32 -2.63 6.83
C GLU A 32 18.36 -3.73 7.30
N THR A 33 17.41 -4.29 6.63
CA THR A 33 17.00 -5.67 7.03
C THR A 33 16.09 -6.28 6.00
N THR A 34 16.65 -6.93 5.01
CA THR A 34 15.91 -8.01 4.36
C THR A 34 15.75 -9.14 5.39
N HIS A 35 14.55 -9.35 5.87
CA HIS A 35 14.24 -10.43 6.83
C HIS A 35 14.45 -11.82 6.20
N PHE A 36 14.53 -11.90 4.86
CA PHE A 36 14.58 -13.14 4.10
C PHE A 36 15.69 -13.08 3.03
N LYS A 37 16.20 -14.25 2.66
CA LYS A 37 17.18 -14.36 1.57
C LYS A 37 16.50 -14.11 0.22
N ALA A 38 17.26 -13.61 -0.76
CA ALA A 38 16.74 -13.32 -2.10
C ALA A 38 16.05 -14.55 -2.74
N GLU A 39 16.60 -15.75 -2.57
CA GLU A 39 16.03 -16.99 -3.10
C GLU A 39 14.67 -17.34 -2.48
N GLU A 40 14.48 -17.03 -1.19
CA GLU A 40 13.21 -17.23 -0.49
C GLU A 40 12.16 -16.27 -1.03
N VAL A 41 12.52 -14.99 -1.19
CA VAL A 41 11.64 -13.96 -1.78
C VAL A 41 11.25 -14.32 -3.21
N ILE A 42 12.21 -14.71 -4.05
CA ILE A 42 11.95 -15.14 -5.44
C ILE A 42 11.03 -16.35 -5.47
N SER A 43 11.31 -17.36 -4.63
CA SER A 43 10.47 -18.57 -4.55
C SER A 43 9.04 -18.25 -4.16
N PHE A 44 8.86 -17.38 -3.17
CA PHE A 44 7.56 -16.94 -2.69
C PHE A 44 6.80 -16.11 -3.74
N ALA A 45 7.45 -15.12 -4.36
CA ALA A 45 6.88 -14.33 -5.45
C ALA A 45 6.41 -15.22 -6.60
N LYS A 46 7.23 -16.21 -7.00
CA LYS A 46 6.85 -17.19 -8.03
C LYS A 46 5.72 -18.12 -7.59
N LYS A 47 5.57 -18.43 -6.31
CA LYS A 47 4.42 -19.16 -5.78
C LYS A 47 3.14 -18.34 -5.94
N VAL A 48 3.19 -17.04 -5.59
CA VAL A 48 2.06 -16.12 -5.76
C VAL A 48 1.68 -15.99 -7.25
N GLU A 49 2.64 -15.77 -8.14
CA GLU A 49 2.39 -15.71 -9.59
C GLU A 49 1.71 -17.00 -10.13
N ARG A 50 2.22 -18.17 -9.73
CA ARG A 50 1.61 -19.46 -10.11
C ARG A 50 0.20 -19.62 -9.57
N THR A 51 -0.06 -19.14 -8.35
CA THR A 51 -1.41 -19.14 -7.76
C THR A 51 -2.36 -18.28 -8.59
N LEU A 52 -1.97 -17.04 -8.91
CA LEU A 52 -2.75 -16.15 -9.77
C LEU A 52 -3.01 -16.77 -11.16
N ALA A 53 -1.98 -17.33 -11.80
CA ALA A 53 -2.09 -17.97 -13.09
C ALA A 53 -3.02 -19.20 -13.07
N SER A 54 -2.95 -20.03 -12.02
CA SER A 54 -3.83 -21.20 -11.87
C SER A 54 -5.30 -20.84 -11.70
N LYS A 55 -5.58 -19.62 -11.21
CA LYS A 55 -6.92 -19.04 -11.09
C LYS A 55 -7.36 -18.28 -12.35
N GLY A 56 -6.50 -18.16 -13.35
CA GLY A 56 -6.77 -17.37 -14.56
C GLY A 56 -6.94 -15.87 -14.26
N ALA A 57 -6.32 -15.38 -13.18
CA ALA A 57 -6.45 -13.99 -12.77
C ALA A 57 -5.67 -13.07 -13.72
N HIS A 58 -6.37 -12.20 -14.44
CA HIS A 58 -5.77 -11.12 -15.22
C HIS A 58 -5.50 -9.87 -14.39
N VAL A 59 -6.34 -9.59 -13.40
CA VAL A 59 -6.13 -8.57 -12.38
C VAL A 59 -6.55 -9.12 -11.03
N ALA A 60 -5.76 -8.84 -10.00
CA ALA A 60 -6.14 -9.07 -8.61
C ALA A 60 -5.62 -7.92 -7.74
N ILE A 61 -6.12 -7.82 -6.52
CA ILE A 61 -5.57 -6.99 -5.46
C ILE A 61 -4.66 -7.89 -4.63
N LEU A 62 -3.39 -7.49 -4.53
CA LEU A 62 -2.35 -8.20 -3.79
C LEU A 62 -2.01 -7.43 -2.53
N ALA A 63 -1.88 -8.13 -1.41
CA ALA A 63 -1.53 -7.55 -0.12
C ALA A 63 -0.28 -8.20 0.47
N ARG A 64 0.52 -7.42 1.24
CA ARG A 64 1.74 -7.87 1.90
C ARG A 64 1.83 -7.38 3.34
N MET A 65 2.67 -8.05 4.14
CA MET A 65 2.97 -7.69 5.52
C MET A 65 4.35 -7.03 5.61
N GLY A 66 4.39 -5.71 5.62
CA GLY A 66 5.63 -4.93 5.80
C GLY A 66 6.02 -4.70 7.26
N ARG A 67 5.17 -5.15 8.22
CA ARG A 67 5.42 -5.09 9.67
C ARG A 67 4.94 -6.36 10.34
N PRO A 68 5.52 -6.74 11.49
CA PRO A 68 5.02 -7.85 12.29
C PRO A 68 3.55 -7.62 12.71
N LEU A 69 2.75 -8.68 12.73
CA LEU A 69 1.34 -8.61 13.15
C LEU A 69 1.16 -8.03 14.57
N SER A 70 2.14 -8.25 15.46
CA SER A 70 2.13 -7.70 16.83
C SER A 70 2.17 -6.16 16.89
N GLU A 71 2.59 -5.50 15.81
CA GLU A 71 2.64 -4.04 15.70
C GLU A 71 1.39 -3.46 15.02
N MET A 72 0.51 -4.33 14.51
CA MET A 72 -0.66 -3.90 13.77
C MET A 72 -1.84 -3.59 14.71
N PRO A 73 -2.64 -2.57 14.38
CA PRO A 73 -3.92 -2.35 15.07
C PRO A 73 -4.85 -3.55 14.89
N PRO A 74 -5.74 -3.83 15.86
CA PRO A 74 -6.73 -4.89 15.74
C PRO A 74 -7.57 -4.77 14.45
N GLY A 75 -7.76 -5.88 13.74
CA GLY A 75 -8.53 -5.93 12.49
C GLY A 75 -7.78 -5.51 11.23
N MET A 76 -6.47 -5.24 11.34
CA MET A 76 -5.57 -4.99 10.22
C MET A 76 -4.50 -6.08 10.18
N HIS A 77 -4.45 -6.84 9.10
CA HIS A 77 -3.48 -7.92 8.91
C HIS A 77 -2.37 -7.50 7.93
N PHE A 78 -2.74 -6.86 6.83
CA PHE A 78 -1.82 -6.43 5.78
C PHE A 78 -1.52 -4.93 5.86
N THR A 79 -0.28 -4.56 5.57
CA THR A 79 0.20 -3.16 5.65
C THR A 79 0.16 -2.43 4.33
N HIS A 80 0.16 -3.17 3.21
CA HIS A 80 0.22 -2.58 1.88
C HIS A 80 -0.57 -3.42 0.87
N VAL A 81 -1.24 -2.73 -0.06
CA VAL A 81 -1.96 -3.34 -1.17
C VAL A 81 -1.58 -2.70 -2.50
N ALA A 82 -1.69 -3.47 -3.58
CA ALA A 82 -1.46 -3.03 -4.95
C ALA A 82 -2.31 -3.84 -5.93
N PHE A 83 -2.47 -3.34 -7.15
CA PHE A 83 -2.99 -4.15 -8.24
C PHE A 83 -1.89 -5.00 -8.85
N VAL A 84 -2.15 -6.30 -8.99
CA VAL A 84 -1.33 -7.21 -9.79
C VAL A 84 -2.04 -7.48 -11.10
N VAL A 85 -1.36 -7.21 -12.22
CA VAL A 85 -1.95 -7.25 -13.57
C VAL A 85 -1.11 -8.14 -14.47
N TYR A 86 -1.75 -9.13 -15.11
CA TYR A 86 -1.11 -9.94 -16.13
C TYR A 86 -0.82 -9.10 -17.37
N SER A 87 0.44 -8.95 -17.71
CA SER A 87 0.94 -7.96 -18.66
C SER A 87 1.97 -8.57 -19.62
N GLN A 88 2.22 -7.87 -20.73
CA GLN A 88 3.37 -8.13 -21.60
C GLN A 88 4.53 -7.26 -21.12
N ILE A 89 5.51 -7.89 -20.48
CA ILE A 89 6.66 -7.21 -19.84
C ILE A 89 7.80 -7.12 -20.86
N GLN A 90 8.26 -5.90 -21.13
CA GLN A 90 9.48 -5.69 -21.92
C GLN A 90 10.71 -5.81 -21.02
N THR A 91 11.61 -6.72 -21.36
CA THR A 91 12.87 -6.93 -20.65
C THR A 91 13.96 -6.03 -21.20
N ALA A 92 15.01 -5.80 -20.40
CA ALA A 92 16.13 -4.94 -20.78
C ALA A 92 16.88 -5.40 -22.04
N ASP A 93 16.81 -6.70 -22.37
CA ASP A 93 17.38 -7.29 -23.60
C ASP A 93 16.42 -7.22 -24.80
N GLY A 94 15.31 -6.49 -24.67
CA GLY A 94 14.34 -6.23 -25.76
C GLY A 94 13.33 -7.33 -26.01
N ARG A 95 13.31 -8.41 -25.22
CA ARG A 95 12.25 -9.44 -25.32
C ARG A 95 10.96 -8.95 -24.68
N THR A 96 9.85 -9.46 -25.15
CA THR A 96 8.53 -9.31 -24.51
C THR A 96 8.12 -10.64 -23.91
N LEU A 97 7.90 -10.67 -22.62
CA LEU A 97 7.51 -11.88 -21.88
C LEU A 97 6.19 -11.67 -21.15
N PRO A 98 5.29 -12.67 -21.16
CA PRO A 98 4.09 -12.60 -20.33
C PRO A 98 4.46 -12.75 -18.86
N GLY A 99 3.85 -11.95 -17.99
CA GLY A 99 4.11 -11.97 -16.55
C GLY A 99 3.17 -11.04 -15.80
N TYR A 100 3.37 -10.94 -14.50
CA TYR A 100 2.61 -10.04 -13.66
C TYR A 100 3.41 -8.77 -13.35
N SER A 101 2.78 -7.62 -13.59
CA SER A 101 3.26 -6.30 -13.14
C SER A 101 2.44 -5.86 -11.93
N ILE A 102 3.08 -5.14 -11.02
CA ILE A 102 2.44 -4.59 -9.82
C ILE A 102 2.28 -3.08 -10.00
N TYR A 103 1.08 -2.57 -9.77
CA TYR A 103 0.75 -1.15 -9.82
C TYR A 103 0.48 -0.64 -8.41
N ASN A 104 1.40 0.16 -7.90
CA ASN A 104 1.46 0.60 -6.51
C ASN A 104 1.21 2.09 -6.33
N LEU A 105 0.64 2.43 -5.17
CA LEU A 105 0.81 3.73 -4.56
C LEU A 105 1.80 3.58 -3.41
N TYR A 106 3.00 4.16 -3.53
CA TYR A 106 4.02 4.14 -2.50
C TYR A 106 4.18 5.49 -1.83
N GLN A 107 4.36 5.47 -0.51
CA GLN A 107 4.82 6.61 0.27
C GLN A 107 6.29 6.89 -0.07
N TYR A 108 6.69 8.18 -0.08
CA TYR A 108 8.10 8.56 -0.18
C TYR A 108 8.81 8.34 1.17
N ASP A 109 10.06 7.89 1.12
CA ASP A 109 10.87 7.66 2.32
C ASP A 109 11.33 8.97 2.97
N ASP A 110 11.69 9.95 2.14
CA ASP A 110 12.16 11.27 2.54
C ASP A 110 11.03 12.30 2.74
N HIS A 111 9.83 11.99 2.27
CA HIS A 111 8.62 12.81 2.38
C HIS A 111 7.42 11.94 2.78
N PRO A 112 7.33 11.50 4.06
CA PRO A 112 6.31 10.54 4.49
C PRO A 112 4.87 11.08 4.44
N ASP A 113 4.68 12.37 4.24
CA ASP A 113 3.39 13.01 3.98
C ASP A 113 2.97 12.98 2.50
N LYS A 114 3.78 12.35 1.62
CA LYS A 114 3.53 12.28 0.17
C LYS A 114 3.62 10.86 -0.36
N SER A 115 2.95 10.64 -1.50
CA SER A 115 2.96 9.38 -2.21
C SER A 115 3.17 9.56 -3.72
N ARG A 116 3.48 8.44 -4.39
CA ARG A 116 3.63 8.36 -5.84
C ARG A 116 3.09 7.04 -6.37
N LEU A 117 2.66 7.04 -7.62
CA LEU A 117 2.35 5.81 -8.33
C LEU A 117 3.64 5.21 -8.91
N MET A 118 3.80 3.90 -8.75
CA MET A 118 4.93 3.15 -9.29
C MET A 118 4.46 1.83 -9.87
N GLN A 119 5.15 1.37 -10.91
CA GLN A 119 5.05 0.00 -11.39
C GLN A 119 6.33 -0.75 -10.98
N ASP A 120 6.17 -1.94 -10.43
CA ASP A 120 7.23 -2.89 -10.12
C ASP A 120 6.78 -4.33 -10.42
N TYR A 121 7.45 -5.31 -9.82
CA TYR A 121 7.19 -6.72 -10.06
C TYR A 121 7.01 -7.48 -8.75
N PRO A 122 6.43 -8.72 -8.78
CA PRO A 122 6.17 -9.48 -7.56
C PRO A 122 7.39 -9.70 -6.65
N VAL A 123 8.59 -9.84 -7.21
CA VAL A 123 9.82 -9.97 -6.42
C VAL A 123 10.11 -8.68 -5.65
N ASP A 124 9.97 -7.52 -6.30
CA ASP A 124 10.17 -6.21 -5.66
C ASP A 124 9.11 -5.99 -4.58
N PHE A 125 7.86 -6.33 -4.89
CA PHE A 125 6.75 -6.19 -3.94
C PHE A 125 6.95 -6.98 -2.63
N PHE A 126 7.59 -8.15 -2.67
CA PHE A 126 7.84 -8.97 -1.49
C PHE A 126 9.24 -8.84 -0.89
N SER A 127 10.14 -8.04 -1.46
CA SER A 127 11.54 -7.98 -1.01
C SER A 127 11.72 -7.42 0.40
N GLY A 128 10.82 -6.58 0.90
CA GLY A 128 10.91 -5.94 2.22
C GLY A 128 9.82 -6.36 3.21
N VAL A 129 9.22 -7.52 3.03
CA VAL A 129 8.17 -7.99 3.95
C VAL A 129 8.76 -8.45 5.29
N ALA A 130 8.04 -8.18 6.37
CA ALA A 130 8.36 -8.71 7.70
C ALA A 130 7.90 -10.16 7.86
N GLN A 131 6.93 -10.59 7.05
CA GLN A 131 6.40 -11.95 7.02
C GLN A 131 6.04 -12.33 5.59
N MET A 132 6.45 -13.55 5.17
CA MET A 132 6.09 -14.09 3.85
C MET A 132 4.65 -14.61 3.87
N GLU A 133 3.74 -13.70 3.73
CA GLU A 133 2.32 -13.96 3.58
C GLU A 133 1.73 -12.97 2.58
N ALA A 134 0.91 -13.46 1.66
CA ALA A 134 0.22 -12.65 0.67
C ALA A 134 -1.28 -12.84 0.79
N GLY A 135 -2.03 -11.74 0.92
CA GLY A 135 -3.45 -11.70 0.66
C GLY A 135 -3.70 -11.49 -0.83
N ILE A 136 -4.62 -12.25 -1.40
CA ILE A 136 -5.02 -12.13 -2.81
C ILE A 136 -6.53 -12.01 -2.85
N LEU A 137 -7.04 -10.93 -3.42
CA LEU A 137 -8.44 -10.74 -3.72
C LEU A 137 -8.59 -10.71 -5.25
N ILE A 138 -9.25 -11.73 -5.80
CA ILE A 138 -9.49 -11.88 -7.24
C ILE A 138 -10.95 -11.45 -7.50
N PRO A 139 -11.17 -10.33 -8.22
CA PRO A 139 -12.52 -9.91 -8.61
C PRO A 139 -13.12 -10.84 -9.68
N SER A 140 -14.43 -10.72 -9.90
CA SER A 140 -15.09 -11.40 -11.02
C SER A 140 -14.42 -11.07 -12.36
N ALA A 141 -14.54 -11.94 -13.34
CA ALA A 141 -13.97 -11.73 -14.67
C ALA A 141 -14.44 -10.40 -15.31
N GLU A 142 -15.69 -10.02 -15.05
CA GLU A 142 -16.24 -8.74 -15.53
C GLU A 142 -15.55 -7.54 -14.86
N LEU A 143 -15.40 -7.56 -13.54
CA LEU A 143 -14.76 -6.47 -12.83
C LEU A 143 -13.25 -6.40 -13.16
N GLN A 144 -12.59 -7.53 -13.37
CA GLN A 144 -11.20 -7.54 -13.84
C GLN A 144 -11.05 -6.80 -15.19
N GLN A 145 -11.94 -7.03 -16.16
CA GLN A 145 -11.90 -6.32 -17.44
C GLN A 145 -12.11 -4.82 -17.29
N ARG A 146 -12.98 -4.39 -16.38
CA ARG A 146 -13.20 -2.98 -16.07
C ARG A 146 -11.98 -2.36 -15.38
N LEU A 147 -11.36 -3.06 -14.43
CA LEU A 147 -10.13 -2.64 -13.76
C LEU A 147 -8.96 -2.45 -14.74
N ILE A 148 -8.77 -3.38 -15.69
CA ILE A 148 -7.76 -3.23 -16.74
C ILE A 148 -7.97 -1.91 -17.52
N LYS A 149 -9.19 -1.58 -17.87
CA LYS A 149 -9.52 -0.35 -18.62
C LYS A 149 -9.17 0.90 -17.79
N VAL A 150 -9.48 0.90 -16.50
CA VAL A 150 -9.13 2.03 -15.61
C VAL A 150 -7.62 2.15 -15.45
N ILE A 151 -6.93 1.04 -15.11
CA ILE A 151 -5.48 1.00 -14.86
C ILE A 151 -4.69 1.41 -16.11
N ALA A 152 -5.13 1.02 -17.30
CA ALA A 152 -4.50 1.36 -18.57
C ALA A 152 -4.86 2.75 -19.12
N SER A 153 -5.67 3.53 -18.42
CA SER A 153 -6.15 4.84 -18.86
C SER A 153 -5.60 5.99 -18.01
N PRO A 154 -5.70 7.24 -18.48
CA PRO A 154 -5.37 8.42 -17.66
C PRO A 154 -6.17 8.52 -16.35
N ALA A 155 -7.33 7.88 -16.25
CA ALA A 155 -8.13 7.86 -15.02
C ALA A 155 -7.35 7.32 -13.83
N TYR A 156 -6.51 6.29 -14.02
CA TYR A 156 -5.69 5.72 -12.94
C TYR A 156 -4.80 6.78 -12.27
N ALA A 157 -4.10 7.58 -13.07
CA ALA A 157 -3.26 8.65 -12.55
C ALA A 157 -4.08 9.81 -11.97
N SER A 158 -5.26 10.11 -12.53
CA SER A 158 -6.12 11.22 -12.04
C SER A 158 -6.81 10.91 -10.70
N LEU A 159 -6.91 9.64 -10.30
CA LEU A 159 -7.44 9.23 -9.00
C LEU A 159 -6.41 9.35 -7.86
N HIS A 160 -5.15 9.64 -8.18
CA HIS A 160 -4.09 9.75 -7.18
C HIS A 160 -4.09 11.12 -6.49
N GLU A 161 -4.22 11.13 -5.16
CA GLU A 161 -3.96 12.28 -4.29
C GLU A 161 -2.56 12.14 -3.67
N PRO A 162 -1.61 13.04 -4.02
CA PRO A 162 -0.24 12.91 -3.55
C PRO A 162 -0.04 13.10 -2.04
N ARG A 163 -0.98 13.76 -1.35
CA ARG A 163 -0.90 13.95 0.10
C ARG A 163 -1.22 12.64 0.81
N TYR A 164 -0.22 12.07 1.46
CA TYR A 164 -0.32 10.77 2.10
C TYR A 164 -0.74 10.87 3.57
N SER A 165 -1.52 9.91 4.03
CA SER A 165 -1.70 9.57 5.43
C SER A 165 -1.94 8.08 5.56
N VAL A 166 -1.19 7.39 6.41
CA VAL A 166 -1.33 5.94 6.62
C VAL A 166 -2.74 5.53 7.06
N ILE A 167 -3.47 6.46 7.70
CA ILE A 167 -4.86 6.28 8.14
C ILE A 167 -5.84 7.13 7.33
N ALA A 168 -5.53 7.47 6.08
CA ALA A 168 -6.42 8.27 5.24
C ALA A 168 -7.87 7.78 5.28
N ASN A 169 -8.80 8.74 5.33
CA ASN A 169 -10.23 8.46 5.47
C ASN A 169 -10.87 8.17 4.11
N PRO A 170 -11.37 6.95 3.84
CA PRO A 170 -11.87 6.59 2.52
C PRO A 170 -13.15 7.34 2.09
N TYR A 171 -13.75 8.10 2.99
CA TYR A 171 -14.97 8.87 2.76
C TYR A 171 -14.73 10.34 2.41
N ASN A 172 -13.50 10.84 2.63
CA ASN A 172 -13.15 12.24 2.46
C ASN A 172 -12.05 12.41 1.41
N GLU A 173 -11.97 13.61 0.86
CA GLU A 173 -10.88 14.01 -0.03
C GLU A 173 -9.71 14.59 0.75
N GLY A 174 -8.58 14.74 0.09
CA GLY A 174 -7.48 15.55 0.53
C GLY A 174 -6.29 14.79 1.13
N ARG A 175 -6.43 13.49 1.40
CA ARG A 175 -5.34 12.57 1.72
C ARG A 175 -5.68 11.20 1.16
N GLN A 176 -4.63 10.39 0.93
CA GLN A 176 -4.82 9.05 0.39
C GLN A 176 -3.72 8.11 0.90
N ASN A 177 -4.02 6.82 1.04
CA ASN A 177 -3.07 5.75 1.21
C ASN A 177 -3.28 4.67 0.14
N CYS A 178 -2.45 3.62 0.16
CA CYS A 178 -2.52 2.55 -0.83
C CYS A 178 -3.89 1.84 -0.87
N THR A 179 -4.51 1.62 0.28
CA THR A 179 -5.81 0.92 0.39
C THR A 179 -6.96 1.80 -0.07
N GLU A 180 -6.95 3.08 0.26
CA GLU A 180 -7.96 4.04 -0.22
C GLU A 180 -7.85 4.25 -1.73
N PHE A 181 -6.63 4.44 -2.27
CA PHE A 181 -6.42 4.50 -3.71
C PHE A 181 -6.95 3.26 -4.43
N THR A 182 -6.67 2.08 -3.88
CA THR A 182 -7.20 0.81 -4.43
C THR A 182 -8.72 0.79 -4.43
N LEU A 183 -9.37 1.26 -3.35
CA LEU A 183 -10.84 1.37 -3.27
C LEU A 183 -11.39 2.36 -4.30
N ASP A 184 -10.74 3.53 -4.47
CA ASP A 184 -11.15 4.52 -5.46
C ASP A 184 -11.08 3.96 -6.89
N VAL A 185 -10.00 3.24 -7.24
CA VAL A 185 -9.86 2.56 -8.55
C VAL A 185 -10.90 1.45 -8.74
N ILE A 186 -11.19 0.65 -7.70
CA ILE A 186 -12.26 -0.36 -7.74
C ILE A 186 -13.61 0.31 -7.99
N ASN A 187 -13.93 1.35 -7.24
CA ASN A 187 -15.18 2.08 -7.41
C ASN A 187 -15.27 2.74 -8.79
N ALA A 188 -14.16 3.31 -9.29
CA ALA A 188 -14.10 3.85 -10.65
C ALA A 188 -14.41 2.79 -11.72
N ALA A 189 -13.94 1.55 -11.53
CA ALA A 189 -14.23 0.45 -12.42
C ALA A 189 -15.70 -0.02 -12.32
N ILE A 190 -16.27 -0.07 -11.11
CA ILE A 190 -17.66 -0.49 -10.88
C ILE A 190 -18.63 0.55 -11.44
N TYR A 191 -18.45 1.83 -11.11
CA TYR A 191 -19.38 2.91 -11.42
C TYR A 191 -19.04 3.65 -12.72
N GLN A 192 -17.94 3.29 -13.38
CA GLN A 192 -17.48 3.85 -14.67
C GLN A 192 -17.35 5.39 -14.63
N THR A 193 -16.80 5.91 -13.56
CA THR A 193 -16.54 7.34 -13.33
C THR A 193 -15.16 7.52 -12.70
N SER A 194 -14.52 8.65 -12.96
CA SER A 194 -13.32 9.13 -12.27
C SER A 194 -13.57 10.39 -11.44
N ASP A 195 -14.84 10.75 -11.27
CA ASP A 195 -15.24 11.85 -10.39
C ASP A 195 -15.05 11.45 -8.94
N ILE A 196 -14.02 11.99 -8.28
CA ILE A 196 -13.64 11.63 -6.92
C ILE A 196 -14.77 11.91 -5.91
N GLN A 197 -15.56 12.96 -6.10
CA GLN A 197 -16.67 13.27 -5.20
C GLN A 197 -17.76 12.19 -5.27
N GLN A 198 -18.08 11.70 -6.47
CA GLN A 198 -18.99 10.57 -6.64
C GLN A 198 -18.44 9.30 -6.01
N LEU A 199 -17.12 9.03 -6.16
CA LEU A 199 -16.48 7.85 -5.57
C LEU A 199 -16.52 7.90 -4.03
N LYS A 200 -16.29 9.06 -3.42
CA LYS A 200 -16.41 9.24 -1.96
C LYS A 200 -17.86 9.05 -1.48
N GLN A 201 -18.85 9.55 -2.21
CA GLN A 201 -20.26 9.31 -1.90
C GLN A 201 -20.63 7.82 -1.98
N VAL A 202 -20.11 7.11 -2.98
CA VAL A 202 -20.28 5.65 -3.11
C VAL A 202 -19.64 4.93 -1.93
N ALA A 203 -18.40 5.31 -1.58
CA ALA A 203 -17.72 4.72 -0.42
C ALA A 203 -18.51 4.95 0.88
N GLN A 204 -19.02 6.16 1.13
CA GLN A 204 -19.87 6.46 2.29
C GLN A 204 -21.13 5.59 2.35
N LYS A 205 -21.71 5.24 1.20
CA LYS A 205 -22.97 4.51 1.13
C LYS A 205 -22.81 2.99 1.24
N TYR A 206 -21.72 2.44 0.69
CA TYR A 206 -21.61 0.99 0.49
C TYR A 206 -20.39 0.34 1.13
N PHE A 207 -19.32 1.11 1.38
CA PHE A 207 -18.09 0.59 1.98
C PHE A 207 -18.12 0.76 3.50
N VAL A 208 -17.63 -0.23 4.23
CA VAL A 208 -17.50 -0.18 5.71
C VAL A 208 -16.02 -0.07 6.06
N ALA A 209 -15.57 1.13 6.39
CA ALA A 209 -14.19 1.36 6.78
C ALA A 209 -13.83 0.70 8.12
N GLN A 210 -12.55 0.37 8.29
CA GLN A 210 -12.00 -0.13 9.54
C GLN A 210 -11.81 1.03 10.52
N ALA A 211 -12.42 0.92 11.70
CA ALA A 211 -12.12 1.83 12.79
C ALA A 211 -10.66 1.63 13.26
N VAL A 212 -9.95 2.73 13.42
CA VAL A 212 -8.57 2.70 13.91
C VAL A 212 -8.60 2.81 15.43
N GLU A 213 -8.51 1.67 16.10
CA GLU A 213 -8.44 1.59 17.56
C GLU A 213 -7.00 1.78 18.03
N VAL A 214 -6.54 3.02 17.99
CA VAL A 214 -5.26 3.40 18.61
C VAL A 214 -5.54 4.22 19.87
N ASN A 215 -4.66 4.05 20.87
CA ASN A 215 -4.71 4.93 22.02
C ASN A 215 -4.68 6.39 21.52
N PRO A 216 -5.68 7.23 21.85
CA PRO A 216 -5.78 8.61 21.35
C PRO A 216 -4.50 9.42 21.58
N PHE A 217 -3.80 9.14 22.68
CA PHE A 217 -2.53 9.78 22.99
C PHE A 217 -1.40 9.36 22.03
N LYS A 218 -1.33 8.08 21.64
CA LYS A 218 -0.36 7.61 20.64
C LYS A 218 -0.67 8.17 19.24
N LEU A 219 -1.94 8.32 18.91
CA LEU A 219 -2.36 8.91 17.65
C LEU A 219 -1.99 10.41 17.58
N ILE A 220 -2.25 11.16 18.66
CA ILE A 220 -1.89 12.59 18.75
C ILE A 220 -0.37 12.76 18.66
N LEU A 221 0.41 11.98 19.41
CA LEU A 221 1.87 12.01 19.33
C LEU A 221 2.36 11.59 17.94
N GLY A 222 1.76 10.57 17.31
CA GLY A 222 2.06 10.16 15.95
C GLY A 222 1.83 11.29 14.94
N SER A 223 0.70 11.99 15.01
CA SER A 223 0.41 13.11 14.11
C SER A 223 1.33 14.34 14.33
N MET A 224 1.91 14.49 15.52
CA MET A 224 2.85 15.58 15.84
C MET A 224 4.29 15.26 15.42
N PHE A 225 4.70 13.98 15.45
CA PHE A 225 6.07 13.56 15.22
C PHE A 225 6.24 12.66 13.97
N SER A 226 5.16 12.19 13.37
CA SER A 226 5.16 11.42 12.15
C SER A 226 4.29 12.10 11.09
N ALA A 227 4.92 12.61 10.05
CA ALA A 227 4.21 13.24 8.93
C ALA A 227 3.32 12.26 8.16
N GLU A 228 3.49 10.95 8.41
CA GLU A 228 2.69 9.89 7.78
C GLU A 228 1.31 9.68 8.45
N VAL A 229 1.10 10.20 9.67
CA VAL A 229 -0.16 10.07 10.41
C VAL A 229 -0.85 11.41 10.53
N ALA A 230 -1.78 11.70 9.66
CA ALA A 230 -2.60 12.90 9.73
C ALA A 230 -4.05 12.55 10.06
N THR A 231 -4.67 13.38 10.89
CA THR A 231 -6.06 13.20 11.34
C THR A 231 -6.99 14.29 10.85
N THR A 232 -6.48 15.22 10.03
CA THR A 232 -7.23 16.39 9.55
C THR A 232 -8.41 16.07 8.64
N ASP A 233 -8.43 14.87 8.06
CA ASP A 233 -9.50 14.32 7.23
C ASP A 233 -10.52 13.50 8.04
N HIS A 234 -10.39 13.46 9.39
CA HIS A 234 -11.28 12.72 10.27
C HIS A 234 -12.08 13.67 11.16
N PRO A 235 -13.38 13.90 10.87
CA PRO A 235 -14.23 14.72 11.73
C PRO A 235 -14.60 14.04 13.06
N THR A 236 -14.43 12.72 13.15
CA THR A 236 -14.75 11.88 14.31
C THR A 236 -13.61 10.88 14.56
N LYS A 237 -13.94 9.68 15.07
CA LYS A 237 -12.95 8.60 15.25
C LYS A 237 -12.29 8.26 13.91
N PRO A 238 -10.97 8.10 13.88
CA PRO A 238 -10.27 7.71 12.67
C PRO A 238 -10.76 6.37 12.11
N VAL A 239 -10.95 6.35 10.80
CA VAL A 239 -11.30 5.15 10.03
C VAL A 239 -10.42 5.08 8.79
N THR A 240 -10.11 3.90 8.30
CA THR A 240 -9.32 3.74 7.09
C THR A 240 -9.81 2.56 6.26
N ALA A 241 -9.46 2.51 5.00
CA ALA A 241 -9.62 1.32 4.20
C ALA A 241 -8.53 0.30 4.56
N THR A 242 -8.86 -0.98 4.53
CA THR A 242 -7.91 -2.09 4.70
C THR A 242 -8.18 -3.17 3.66
N PHE A 243 -7.21 -4.08 3.47
CA PHE A 243 -7.40 -5.22 2.57
C PHE A 243 -8.63 -6.05 2.95
N GLU A 244 -8.83 -6.28 4.25
CA GLU A 244 -9.94 -7.06 4.78
C GLU A 244 -11.27 -6.40 4.45
N ARG A 245 -11.37 -5.07 4.63
CA ARG A 245 -12.60 -4.31 4.33
C ARG A 245 -12.88 -4.21 2.84
N ILE A 246 -11.84 -4.10 2.01
CA ILE A 246 -11.98 -4.18 0.55
C ILE A 246 -12.44 -5.58 0.13
N SER A 247 -11.92 -6.62 0.77
CA SER A 247 -12.33 -8.00 0.54
C SER A 247 -13.80 -8.23 0.91
N ASP A 248 -14.22 -7.79 2.11
CA ASP A 248 -15.62 -7.84 2.55
C ASP A 248 -16.56 -7.11 1.55
N TYR A 249 -16.10 -5.95 1.06
CA TYR A 249 -16.86 -5.15 0.09
C TYR A 249 -17.06 -5.89 -1.23
N LEU A 250 -15.99 -6.43 -1.82
CA LEU A 250 -16.11 -7.16 -3.08
C LEU A 250 -16.84 -8.50 -2.91
N LEU A 251 -16.58 -9.27 -1.85
CA LEU A 251 -17.33 -10.50 -1.59
C LEU A 251 -18.84 -10.25 -1.46
N LYS A 252 -19.24 -9.08 -0.99
CA LYS A 252 -20.64 -8.70 -0.85
C LYS A 252 -21.28 -8.27 -2.18
N TYR A 253 -20.57 -7.54 -3.02
CA TYR A 253 -21.17 -6.83 -4.15
C TYR A 253 -20.69 -7.31 -5.53
N ASP A 254 -19.61 -8.10 -5.59
CA ASP A 254 -19.06 -8.66 -6.83
C ASP A 254 -19.17 -10.19 -6.79
N GLN A 255 -20.26 -10.73 -7.37
CA GLN A 255 -20.50 -12.18 -7.43
C GLN A 255 -19.40 -12.85 -8.24
N GLY A 256 -18.63 -13.71 -7.60
CA GLY A 256 -17.47 -14.38 -8.20
C GLY A 256 -16.12 -13.84 -7.74
N ALA A 257 -16.12 -12.83 -6.86
CA ALA A 257 -14.91 -12.45 -6.15
C ALA A 257 -14.42 -13.59 -5.22
N GLU A 258 -13.12 -13.81 -5.17
CA GLU A 258 -12.47 -14.84 -4.34
C GLU A 258 -11.34 -14.23 -3.53
N VAL A 259 -11.21 -14.63 -2.26
CA VAL A 259 -10.11 -14.23 -1.38
C VAL A 259 -9.27 -15.45 -1.04
N LEU A 260 -7.95 -15.31 -1.16
CA LEU A 260 -6.97 -16.35 -0.89
C LEU A 260 -5.87 -15.80 0.00
N THR A 261 -5.24 -16.68 0.78
CA THR A 261 -3.99 -16.41 1.47
C THR A 261 -2.93 -17.39 0.97
N VAL A 262 -1.75 -16.85 0.63
CA VAL A 262 -0.59 -17.65 0.22
C VAL A 262 0.51 -17.47 1.25
N THR A 263 1.03 -18.59 1.75
CA THR A 263 2.18 -18.68 2.65
C THR A 263 3.32 -19.45 1.96
N PRO A 264 4.56 -19.47 2.45
CA PRO A 264 5.70 -20.17 1.85
C PRO A 264 5.49 -21.63 1.53
#